data_d5a07ece48464f9a83734b21c2841714
#
_entry.id   d5a07ece48464f9a83734b21c2841714
#
_cell.length_a   1.000
_cell.length_b   1.000
_cell.length_c   1.000
_cell.angle_alpha   90.00
_cell.angle_beta   90.00
_cell.angle_gamma   90.00
#
_symmetry.space_group_name_H-M   'P 1'
#
loop_
_entity.id
_entity.type
_entity.pdbx_description
1 polymer ?
#
loop_
_entity_poly.entity_id
_entity_poly.type
_entity_poly.pdbx_seq_one_letter_code
_entity_poly.pdbx_strand_id
1 'polypeptide(L)'
;MARELTLLGRSFLLLAWEDIMEQVEQLASKIEKTYSPDMIVGILRGGLFVANLLSDILGIDEVHPLGLKSYRGVGERGEVKIYHWPRLPPLESRSVLLVDDVSDEGKTLQTAINRIILPLGAKMVKTAVLHIKPWTTFHPNYYVVVTSSWILYPWSRYESWRQLSKMHAELTRESEAAQTLLSVLGISRERAARLVRDGAV
;
A
#
# COMPACT_ATOMS: atom_id res chain seq x y z
N MET A 1 -11.33 15.49 -1.68
CA MET A 1 -11.15 15.37 -0.20
C MET A 1 -11.43 13.95 0.23
N ALA A 2 -10.51 13.36 0.98
CA ALA A 2 -10.68 12.03 1.57
C ALA A 2 -12.01 11.96 2.37
N ARG A 3 -12.76 10.88 2.21
CA ARG A 3 -14.06 10.70 2.87
C ARG A 3 -14.00 9.53 3.83
N GLU A 4 -14.51 9.72 5.04
CA GLU A 4 -14.76 8.61 5.96
C GLU A 4 -16.18 8.08 5.78
N LEU A 5 -16.30 6.76 5.81
CA LEU A 5 -17.56 6.02 5.70
C LEU A 5 -17.59 4.94 6.76
N THR A 6 -18.68 4.82 7.49
CA THR A 6 -18.92 3.68 8.38
C THR A 6 -19.91 2.72 7.70
N LEU A 7 -19.47 1.49 7.48
CA LEU A 7 -20.27 0.44 6.86
C LEU A 7 -19.93 -0.91 7.51
N LEU A 8 -20.94 -1.78 7.75
CA LEU A 8 -20.72 -3.11 8.33
C LEU A 8 -19.97 -3.06 9.69
N GLY A 9 -20.21 -2.02 10.48
CA GLY A 9 -19.55 -1.81 11.77
C GLY A 9 -18.07 -1.46 11.69
N ARG A 10 -17.57 -1.06 10.51
CA ARG A 10 -16.16 -0.67 10.25
C ARG A 10 -16.07 0.73 9.66
N SER A 11 -14.98 1.42 9.98
CA SER A 11 -14.64 2.69 9.36
C SER A 11 -13.78 2.45 8.11
N PHE A 12 -14.12 3.16 7.04
CA PHE A 12 -13.40 3.17 5.78
C PHE A 12 -12.91 4.59 5.46
N LEU A 13 -11.68 4.68 4.98
CA LEU A 13 -11.12 5.90 4.40
C LEU A 13 -11.11 5.74 2.88
N LEU A 14 -11.99 6.47 2.21
CA LEU A 14 -12.09 6.47 0.75
C LEU A 14 -11.19 7.56 0.18
N LEU A 15 -10.31 7.19 -0.74
CA LEU A 15 -9.37 8.09 -1.41
C LEU A 15 -9.64 8.14 -2.92
N ALA A 16 -9.72 9.35 -3.45
CA ALA A 16 -9.65 9.62 -4.88
C ALA A 16 -8.20 9.82 -5.33
N TRP A 17 -7.96 9.91 -6.64
CA TRP A 17 -6.62 10.17 -7.17
C TRP A 17 -6.09 11.55 -6.75
N GLU A 18 -6.95 12.53 -6.63
CA GLU A 18 -6.63 13.88 -6.18
C GLU A 18 -6.11 13.87 -4.73
N ASP A 19 -6.74 13.08 -3.86
CA ASP A 19 -6.29 12.91 -2.47
C ASP A 19 -4.91 12.23 -2.41
N ILE A 20 -4.66 11.27 -3.31
CA ILE A 20 -3.36 10.61 -3.42
C ILE A 20 -2.28 11.60 -3.86
N MET A 21 -2.55 12.42 -4.89
CA MET A 21 -1.59 13.42 -5.37
C MET A 21 -1.22 14.40 -4.28
N GLU A 22 -2.21 14.96 -3.58
CA GLU A 22 -1.98 15.87 -2.45
C GLU A 22 -1.11 15.22 -1.36
N GLN A 23 -1.39 13.97 -1.00
CA GLN A 23 -0.61 13.25 0.01
C GLN A 23 0.81 12.93 -0.48
N VAL A 24 0.99 12.58 -1.75
CA VAL A 24 2.34 12.31 -2.31
C VAL A 24 3.18 13.59 -2.33
N GLU A 25 2.60 14.75 -2.67
CA GLU A 25 3.29 16.05 -2.60
C GLU A 25 3.71 16.39 -1.15
N GLN A 26 2.83 16.14 -0.18
CA GLN A 26 3.17 16.32 1.24
C GLN A 26 4.29 15.36 1.67
N LEU A 27 4.27 14.12 1.20
CA LEU A 27 5.30 13.12 1.49
C LEU A 27 6.63 13.50 0.87
N ALA A 28 6.65 13.92 -0.40
CA ALA A 28 7.83 14.42 -1.12
C ALA A 28 8.46 15.59 -0.37
N SER A 29 7.67 16.58 0.02
CA SER A 29 8.14 17.75 0.79
C SER A 29 8.77 17.39 2.13
N LYS A 30 8.34 16.29 2.78
CA LYS A 30 8.98 15.79 4.00
C LYS A 30 10.32 15.12 3.69
N ILE A 31 10.40 14.39 2.58
CA ILE A 31 11.63 13.69 2.16
C ILE A 31 12.72 14.68 1.79
N GLU A 32 12.43 15.63 0.90
CA GLU A 32 13.36 16.62 0.37
C GLU A 32 14.09 17.42 1.46
N LYS A 33 13.42 17.68 2.59
CA LYS A 33 14.00 18.44 3.71
C LYS A 33 15.19 17.74 4.38
N THR A 34 15.25 16.41 4.31
CA THR A 34 16.16 15.64 5.16
C THR A 34 16.84 14.46 4.47
N TYR A 35 16.50 14.18 3.20
CA TYR A 35 17.01 13.01 2.49
C TYR A 35 17.01 13.22 0.97
N SER A 36 18.12 12.85 0.35
CA SER A 36 18.27 12.82 -1.10
C SER A 36 18.59 11.38 -1.51
N PRO A 37 17.61 10.57 -1.89
CA PRO A 37 17.85 9.20 -2.34
C PRO A 37 18.38 9.16 -3.76
N ASP A 38 19.27 8.18 -4.04
CA ASP A 38 19.78 7.92 -5.38
C ASP A 38 18.80 7.07 -6.21
N MET A 39 17.91 6.35 -5.54
CA MET A 39 16.95 5.44 -6.15
C MET A 39 15.76 5.17 -5.25
N ILE A 40 14.66 4.71 -5.86
CA ILE A 40 13.44 4.31 -5.16
C ILE A 40 13.21 2.81 -5.36
N VAL A 41 12.87 2.10 -4.29
CA VAL A 41 12.37 0.72 -4.34
C VAL A 41 10.91 0.72 -3.90
N GLY A 42 10.00 0.44 -4.84
CA GLY A 42 8.55 0.40 -4.59
C GLY A 42 8.06 -1.01 -4.30
N ILE A 43 7.39 -1.22 -3.17
CA ILE A 43 6.81 -2.52 -2.83
C ILE A 43 5.56 -2.74 -3.66
N LEU A 44 5.53 -3.87 -4.36
CA LEU A 44 4.38 -4.27 -5.17
C LEU A 44 3.22 -4.70 -4.24
N ARG A 45 2.04 -4.26 -4.51
CA ARG A 45 1.57 -3.53 -5.69
C ARG A 45 1.36 -2.04 -5.41
N GLY A 46 0.80 -1.69 -4.23
CA GLY A 46 0.38 -0.32 -3.91
C GLY A 46 1.55 0.64 -3.77
N GLY A 47 2.65 0.21 -3.15
CA GLY A 47 3.85 1.03 -2.99
C GLY A 47 4.49 1.45 -4.32
N LEU A 48 4.32 0.65 -5.40
CA LEU A 48 4.85 1.05 -6.71
C LEU A 48 4.09 2.25 -7.30
N PHE A 49 2.78 2.40 -7.05
CA PHE A 49 2.06 3.61 -7.47
C PHE A 49 2.64 4.85 -6.78
N VAL A 50 2.84 4.78 -5.47
CA VAL A 50 3.42 5.87 -4.68
C VAL A 50 4.86 6.14 -5.11
N ALA A 51 5.66 5.10 -5.36
CA ALA A 51 7.05 5.21 -5.81
C ALA A 51 7.18 5.95 -7.14
N ASN A 52 6.31 5.63 -8.12
CA ASN A 52 6.32 6.30 -9.42
C ASN A 52 5.94 7.80 -9.30
N LEU A 53 4.94 8.13 -8.49
CA LEU A 53 4.57 9.52 -8.26
C LEU A 53 5.67 10.30 -7.53
N LEU A 54 6.30 9.68 -6.53
CA LEU A 54 7.45 10.28 -5.83
C LEU A 54 8.65 10.46 -6.76
N SER A 55 8.90 9.53 -7.69
CA SER A 55 10.01 9.64 -8.64
C SER A 55 9.88 10.85 -9.54
N ASP A 56 8.68 11.13 -10.03
CA ASP A 56 8.38 12.31 -10.85
C ASP A 56 8.62 13.60 -10.05
N ILE A 57 8.07 13.70 -8.83
CA ILE A 57 8.19 14.91 -8.00
C ILE A 57 9.63 15.14 -7.53
N LEU A 58 10.34 14.08 -7.12
CA LEU A 58 11.71 14.17 -6.59
C LEU A 58 12.79 14.18 -7.69
N GLY A 59 12.42 13.98 -8.95
CA GLY A 59 13.35 13.92 -10.08
C GLY A 59 14.28 12.69 -10.02
N ILE A 60 13.78 11.54 -9.57
CA ILE A 60 14.56 10.31 -9.42
C ILE A 60 14.11 9.31 -10.48
N ASP A 61 14.92 9.09 -11.52
CA ASP A 61 14.58 8.20 -12.63
C ASP A 61 14.67 6.72 -12.28
N GLU A 62 15.47 6.35 -11.28
CA GLU A 62 15.74 4.96 -10.96
C GLU A 62 14.74 4.39 -9.96
N VAL A 63 13.72 3.69 -10.49
CA VAL A 63 12.66 3.03 -9.70
C VAL A 63 12.67 1.53 -9.92
N HIS A 64 12.72 0.75 -8.83
CA HIS A 64 12.74 -0.70 -8.88
C HIS A 64 11.54 -1.32 -8.14
N PRO A 65 10.83 -2.29 -8.74
CA PRO A 65 9.77 -3.01 -8.06
C PRO A 65 10.31 -4.11 -7.17
N LEU A 66 9.70 -4.29 -5.99
CA LEU A 66 10.00 -5.37 -5.05
C LEU A 66 8.70 -6.09 -4.65
N GLY A 67 8.57 -7.38 -4.97
CA GLY A 67 7.36 -8.15 -4.66
C GLY A 67 7.41 -8.81 -3.30
N LEU A 68 6.63 -8.28 -2.35
CA LEU A 68 6.43 -8.86 -1.02
C LEU A 68 4.94 -9.08 -0.76
N LYS A 69 4.59 -10.16 -0.11
CA LYS A 69 3.23 -10.44 0.30
C LYS A 69 3.20 -11.06 1.69
N SER A 70 2.42 -10.45 2.59
CA SER A 70 2.10 -11.06 3.87
C SER A 70 0.98 -12.09 3.68
N TYR A 71 1.24 -13.33 4.10
CA TYR A 71 0.25 -14.40 4.12
C TYR A 71 -0.29 -14.52 5.54
N ARG A 72 -1.60 -14.34 5.70
CA ARG A 72 -2.31 -14.66 6.95
C ARG A 72 -2.93 -16.03 6.78
N GLY A 73 -2.23 -17.08 7.20
CA GLY A 73 -2.80 -18.41 7.40
C GLY A 73 -3.65 -18.43 8.67
N VAL A 74 -4.67 -19.32 8.73
CA VAL A 74 -5.43 -19.55 9.96
C VAL A 74 -4.47 -20.14 11.00
N GLY A 75 -4.15 -19.38 12.05
CA GLY A 75 -3.27 -19.84 13.14
C GLY A 75 -1.79 -19.55 13.00
N GLU A 76 -1.30 -19.01 11.89
CA GLU A 76 0.11 -18.63 11.70
C GLU A 76 0.29 -17.11 11.80
N ARG A 77 1.33 -16.68 12.52
CA ARG A 77 1.82 -15.30 12.50
C ARG A 77 2.28 -15.03 11.07
N GLY A 78 1.58 -14.15 10.34
CA GLY A 78 1.75 -13.91 8.92
C GLY A 78 3.22 -13.76 8.51
N GLU A 79 3.72 -14.77 7.81
CA GLU A 79 5.06 -14.73 7.22
C GLU A 79 5.03 -13.84 5.97
N VAL A 80 6.05 -13.00 5.81
CA VAL A 80 6.22 -12.20 4.60
C VAL A 80 7.04 -13.00 3.60
N LYS A 81 6.43 -13.33 2.46
CA LYS A 81 7.11 -14.03 1.35
C LYS A 81 7.56 -13.04 0.29
N ILE A 82 8.77 -13.22 -0.21
CA ILE A 82 9.31 -12.50 -1.35
C ILE A 82 8.95 -13.31 -2.59
N TYR A 83 8.10 -12.75 -3.46
CA TYR A 83 7.70 -13.42 -4.71
C TYR A 83 8.30 -12.77 -5.96
N HIS A 84 8.85 -11.56 -5.84
CA HIS A 84 9.59 -10.90 -6.90
C HIS A 84 10.81 -10.19 -6.31
N TRP A 85 12.00 -10.68 -6.68
CA TRP A 85 13.27 -10.07 -6.29
C TRP A 85 13.63 -8.95 -7.26
N PRO A 86 13.97 -7.77 -6.76
CA PRO A 86 14.40 -6.68 -7.62
C PRO A 86 15.78 -7.01 -8.22
N ARG A 87 15.97 -6.65 -9.49
CA ARG A 87 17.31 -6.59 -10.08
C ARG A 87 17.90 -5.23 -9.74
N LEU A 88 18.55 -5.14 -8.59
CA LEU A 88 19.20 -3.90 -8.15
C LEU A 88 20.64 -3.87 -8.61
N PRO A 89 21.18 -2.67 -8.95
CA PRO A 89 22.62 -2.47 -9.08
C PRO A 89 23.32 -2.67 -7.73
N PRO A 90 24.64 -2.70 -7.66
CA PRO A 90 25.38 -2.62 -6.40
C PRO A 90 24.96 -1.41 -5.57
N LEU A 91 24.72 -1.62 -4.26
CA LEU A 91 24.16 -0.59 -3.37
C LEU A 91 25.16 0.04 -2.40
N GLU A 92 26.46 -0.35 -2.43
CA GLU A 92 27.48 -0.01 -1.41
C GLU A 92 27.67 1.51 -1.19
N SER A 93 27.35 2.33 -2.16
CA SER A 93 27.41 3.79 -2.00
C SER A 93 26.06 4.48 -2.18
N ARG A 94 24.99 3.71 -2.33
CA ARG A 94 23.66 4.22 -2.70
C ARG A 94 22.78 4.49 -1.49
N SER A 95 22.02 5.56 -1.58
CA SER A 95 20.97 5.94 -0.65
C SER A 95 19.61 5.51 -1.22
N VAL A 96 18.92 4.61 -0.55
CA VAL A 96 17.69 3.97 -1.06
C VAL A 96 16.47 4.50 -0.32
N LEU A 97 15.44 4.91 -1.06
CA LEU A 97 14.10 5.18 -0.53
C LEU A 97 13.21 3.94 -0.77
N LEU A 98 12.86 3.24 0.31
CA LEU A 98 11.91 2.12 0.25
C LEU A 98 10.48 2.64 0.47
N VAL A 99 9.60 2.38 -0.50
CA VAL A 99 8.25 2.96 -0.54
C VAL A 99 7.18 1.87 -0.52
N ASP A 100 6.17 2.06 0.33
CA ASP A 100 4.91 1.31 0.30
C ASP A 100 3.71 2.27 0.38
N ASP A 101 2.50 1.80 0.19
CA ASP A 101 1.29 2.62 0.35
C ASP A 101 0.87 2.74 1.82
N VAL A 102 0.99 1.65 2.58
CA VAL A 102 0.61 1.60 4.00
C VAL A 102 1.55 0.73 4.82
N SER A 103 1.89 1.18 6.02
CA SER A 103 2.50 0.35 7.07
C SER A 103 1.42 -0.11 8.04
N ASP A 104 0.94 -1.36 7.88
CA ASP A 104 -0.03 -1.97 8.80
C ASP A 104 0.69 -2.46 10.06
N GLU A 105 1.23 -3.69 10.07
CA GLU A 105 2.06 -4.20 11.16
C GLU A 105 3.54 -3.79 11.02
N GLY A 106 3.94 -3.31 9.84
CA GLY A 106 5.31 -2.93 9.51
C GLY A 106 6.22 -4.06 9.05
N LYS A 107 5.77 -5.31 9.12
CA LYS A 107 6.57 -6.51 8.79
C LYS A 107 7.11 -6.52 7.36
N THR A 108 6.33 -6.00 6.39
CA THR A 108 6.73 -5.94 4.98
C THR A 108 7.97 -5.04 4.81
N LEU A 109 7.94 -3.83 5.37
CA LEU A 109 9.07 -2.91 5.33
C LEU A 109 10.30 -3.48 6.05
N GLN A 110 10.12 -4.05 7.25
CA GLN A 110 11.21 -4.70 7.99
C GLN A 110 11.85 -5.85 7.19
N THR A 111 11.01 -6.68 6.54
CA THR A 111 11.51 -7.80 5.73
C THR A 111 12.29 -7.28 4.52
N ALA A 112 11.79 -6.27 3.82
CA ALA A 112 12.49 -5.65 2.69
C ALA A 112 13.86 -5.11 3.09
N ILE A 113 13.92 -4.36 4.18
CA ILE A 113 15.17 -3.78 4.69
C ILE A 113 16.15 -4.89 5.06
N ASN A 114 15.75 -5.81 5.95
CA ASN A 114 16.67 -6.75 6.59
C ASN A 114 17.11 -7.89 5.66
N ARG A 115 16.24 -8.30 4.74
CA ARG A 115 16.51 -9.47 3.88
C ARG A 115 16.99 -9.11 2.47
N ILE A 116 16.82 -7.85 2.05
CA ILE A 116 17.11 -7.45 0.67
C ILE A 116 18.06 -6.24 0.64
N ILE A 117 17.63 -5.08 1.14
CA ILE A 117 18.31 -3.83 0.91
C ILE A 117 19.66 -3.77 1.68
N LEU A 118 19.64 -4.08 2.97
CA LEU A 118 20.87 -4.09 3.78
C LEU A 118 21.88 -5.17 3.35
N PRO A 119 21.46 -6.43 3.04
CA PRO A 119 22.38 -7.44 2.52
C PRO A 119 23.06 -7.06 1.19
N LEU A 120 22.41 -6.19 0.39
CA LEU A 120 23.01 -5.66 -0.84
C LEU A 120 23.95 -4.45 -0.60
N GLY A 121 24.21 -4.11 0.65
CA GLY A 121 25.22 -3.13 1.04
C GLY A 121 24.80 -1.67 0.94
N ALA A 122 23.48 -1.37 0.95
CA ALA A 122 23.01 0.01 0.85
C ALA A 122 23.66 0.91 1.92
N LYS A 123 24.21 2.05 1.50
CA LYS A 123 24.83 3.05 2.37
C LYS A 123 23.82 3.61 3.37
N MET A 124 22.61 3.88 2.90
CA MET A 124 21.52 4.40 3.72
C MET A 124 20.18 3.93 3.16
N VAL A 125 19.26 3.58 4.06
CA VAL A 125 17.89 3.23 3.70
C VAL A 125 16.94 4.08 4.53
N LYS A 126 16.02 4.78 3.87
CA LYS A 126 14.86 5.38 4.52
C LYS A 126 13.57 4.86 3.92
N THR A 127 12.51 4.90 4.71
CA THR A 127 11.20 4.34 4.35
C THR A 127 10.15 5.44 4.27
N ALA A 128 9.27 5.35 3.28
CA ALA A 128 8.17 6.29 3.08
C ALA A 128 6.87 5.55 2.77
N VAL A 129 5.77 5.99 3.38
CA VAL A 129 4.42 5.48 3.11
C VAL A 129 3.41 6.63 3.16
N LEU A 130 2.25 6.46 2.52
CA LEU A 130 1.17 7.43 2.66
C LEU A 130 0.52 7.30 4.05
N HIS A 131 0.26 6.07 4.47
CA HIS A 131 -0.51 5.80 5.68
C HIS A 131 0.21 4.88 6.64
N ILE A 132 0.00 5.10 7.95
CA ILE A 132 0.37 4.15 8.99
C ILE A 132 -0.83 3.77 9.84
N LYS A 133 -0.84 2.55 10.35
CA LYS A 133 -1.80 2.11 11.34
C LYS A 133 -1.30 2.44 12.76
N PRO A 134 -2.19 2.85 13.68
CA PRO A 134 -1.77 3.21 15.04
C PRO A 134 -1.12 2.04 15.81
N TRP A 135 -1.34 0.80 15.36
CA TRP A 135 -0.75 -0.41 15.95
C TRP A 135 0.52 -0.89 15.27
N THR A 136 1.04 -0.16 14.27
CA THR A 136 2.27 -0.57 13.59
C THR A 136 3.44 -0.67 14.56
N THR A 137 4.22 -1.73 14.44
CA THR A 137 5.43 -1.94 15.25
C THR A 137 6.69 -1.39 14.57
N PHE A 138 6.57 -1.00 13.31
CA PHE A 138 7.64 -0.38 12.54
C PHE A 138 7.18 0.98 12.01
N HIS A 139 7.73 2.06 12.57
CA HIS A 139 7.44 3.42 12.14
C HIS A 139 8.33 3.80 10.96
N PRO A 140 7.76 4.04 9.76
CA PRO A 140 8.51 4.56 8.62
C PRO A 140 9.13 5.92 8.93
N ASN A 141 10.23 6.27 8.23
CA ASN A 141 10.86 7.57 8.39
C ASN A 141 9.94 8.72 7.94
N TYR A 142 9.13 8.46 6.92
CA TYR A 142 8.20 9.44 6.37
C TYR A 142 6.81 8.82 6.19
N TYR A 143 5.79 9.53 6.63
CA TYR A 143 4.39 9.18 6.42
C TYR A 143 3.51 10.45 6.45
N VAL A 144 2.30 10.35 5.94
CA VAL A 144 1.38 11.49 5.86
C VAL A 144 0.27 11.36 6.88
N VAL A 145 -0.45 10.25 6.90
CA VAL A 145 -1.67 10.06 7.70
C VAL A 145 -1.57 8.86 8.63
N VAL A 146 -2.05 9.03 9.86
CA VAL A 146 -2.29 7.93 10.81
C VAL A 146 -3.79 7.61 10.77
N THR A 147 -4.17 6.36 10.48
CA THR A 147 -5.58 5.97 10.44
C THR A 147 -5.80 4.53 10.88
N SER A 148 -6.84 4.30 11.68
CA SER A 148 -7.34 2.96 12.01
C SER A 148 -8.33 2.43 10.96
N SER A 149 -8.87 3.29 10.08
CA SER A 149 -9.87 2.94 9.07
C SER A 149 -9.30 2.01 8.00
N TRP A 150 -10.15 1.16 7.41
CA TRP A 150 -9.77 0.41 6.22
C TRP A 150 -9.63 1.38 5.04
N ILE A 151 -8.48 1.37 4.37
CA ILE A 151 -8.19 2.32 3.31
C ILE A 151 -8.65 1.74 1.96
N LEU A 152 -9.48 2.50 1.26
CA LEU A 152 -9.97 2.18 -0.08
C LEU A 152 -9.21 3.03 -1.10
N TYR A 153 -8.08 2.50 -1.55
CA TYR A 153 -7.24 3.14 -2.55
C TYR A 153 -7.83 3.05 -3.96
N PRO A 154 -7.63 4.05 -4.84
CA PRO A 154 -8.16 4.05 -6.18
C PRO A 154 -7.60 2.91 -7.07
N TRP A 155 -6.41 2.41 -6.79
CA TRP A 155 -5.78 1.28 -7.49
C TRP A 155 -6.20 -0.11 -6.99
N SER A 156 -6.84 -0.22 -5.82
CA SER A 156 -7.19 -1.51 -5.21
C SER A 156 -8.69 -1.76 -5.04
N ARG A 157 -9.55 -1.00 -5.75
CA ARG A 157 -11.03 -1.07 -5.62
C ARG A 157 -11.58 -2.50 -5.76
N TYR A 158 -11.15 -3.22 -6.78
CA TYR A 158 -11.61 -4.59 -7.04
C TYR A 158 -11.06 -5.59 -6.01
N GLU A 159 -9.86 -5.39 -5.52
CA GLU A 159 -9.30 -6.19 -4.43
C GLU A 159 -10.07 -5.96 -3.13
N SER A 160 -10.35 -4.70 -2.79
CA SER A 160 -11.16 -4.33 -1.63
C SER A 160 -12.54 -4.98 -1.69
N TRP A 161 -13.21 -4.96 -2.85
CA TRP A 161 -14.48 -5.65 -3.04
C TRP A 161 -14.36 -7.15 -2.76
N ARG A 162 -13.37 -7.84 -3.38
CA ARG A 162 -13.17 -9.29 -3.16
C ARG A 162 -12.89 -9.63 -1.71
N GLN A 163 -12.06 -8.85 -1.02
CA GLN A 163 -11.74 -9.09 0.38
C GLN A 163 -12.95 -8.89 1.29
N LEU A 164 -13.67 -7.79 1.10
CA LEU A 164 -14.85 -7.47 1.92
C LEU A 164 -15.98 -8.45 1.68
N SER A 165 -16.23 -8.87 0.43
CA SER A 165 -17.26 -9.85 0.10
C SER A 165 -17.00 -11.23 0.71
N LYS A 166 -15.74 -11.62 0.94
CA LYS A 166 -15.39 -12.83 1.67
C LYS A 166 -15.63 -12.73 3.16
N MET A 167 -15.40 -11.54 3.72
CA MET A 167 -15.57 -11.30 5.16
C MET A 167 -17.04 -11.10 5.57
N HIS A 168 -17.88 -10.64 4.64
CA HIS A 168 -19.26 -10.24 4.87
C HIS A 168 -20.19 -10.84 3.81
N ALA A 169 -20.86 -11.95 4.13
CA ALA A 169 -21.76 -12.64 3.22
C ALA A 169 -22.93 -11.76 2.72
N GLU A 170 -23.32 -10.74 3.47
CA GLU A 170 -24.36 -9.80 3.07
C GLU A 170 -23.98 -8.95 1.84
N LEU A 171 -22.67 -8.78 1.56
CA LEU A 171 -22.19 -8.09 0.36
C LEU A 171 -22.37 -8.93 -0.92
N THR A 172 -22.55 -10.24 -0.80
CA THR A 172 -22.84 -11.13 -1.93
C THR A 172 -24.30 -11.17 -2.30
N ARG A 173 -25.18 -10.53 -1.49
CA ARG A 173 -26.63 -10.42 -1.68
C ARG A 173 -26.99 -8.99 -2.07
N GLU A 174 -28.24 -8.79 -2.51
CA GLU A 174 -28.80 -7.44 -2.71
C GLU A 174 -29.12 -6.80 -1.35
N SER A 175 -28.13 -6.13 -0.77
CA SER A 175 -28.24 -5.39 0.47
C SER A 175 -27.91 -3.91 0.25
N GLU A 176 -28.41 -3.04 1.12
CA GLU A 176 -28.06 -1.61 1.11
C GLU A 176 -26.55 -1.41 1.27
N ALA A 177 -25.92 -2.22 2.13
CA ALA A 177 -24.48 -2.21 2.34
C ALA A 177 -23.70 -2.54 1.05
N ALA A 178 -24.15 -3.55 0.28
CA ALA A 178 -23.56 -3.90 -1.00
C ALA A 178 -23.70 -2.76 -2.02
N GLN A 179 -24.89 -2.16 -2.10
CA GLN A 179 -25.17 -1.06 -3.03
C GLN A 179 -24.30 0.17 -2.70
N THR A 180 -24.22 0.53 -1.42
CA THR A 180 -23.39 1.64 -0.95
C THR A 180 -21.92 1.41 -1.28
N LEU A 181 -21.37 0.23 -0.94
CA LEU A 181 -19.98 -0.08 -1.19
C LEU A 181 -19.64 -0.09 -2.68
N LEU A 182 -20.49 -0.67 -3.52
CA LEU A 182 -20.30 -0.69 -4.98
C LEU A 182 -20.32 0.72 -5.57
N SER A 183 -21.25 1.56 -5.11
CA SER A 183 -21.32 2.96 -5.52
C SER A 183 -20.03 3.70 -5.16
N VAL A 184 -19.55 3.55 -3.92
CA VAL A 184 -18.33 4.17 -3.41
C VAL A 184 -17.09 3.69 -4.18
N LEU A 185 -17.01 2.39 -4.48
CA LEU A 185 -15.91 1.81 -5.24
C LEU A 185 -16.00 2.09 -6.75
N GLY A 186 -17.13 2.60 -7.25
CA GLY A 186 -17.36 2.78 -8.68
C GLY A 186 -17.34 1.46 -9.45
N ILE A 187 -17.91 0.38 -8.87
CA ILE A 187 -17.97 -0.96 -9.47
C ILE A 187 -19.40 -1.25 -9.84
N SER A 188 -19.66 -1.66 -11.11
CA SER A 188 -21.00 -2.10 -11.51
C SER A 188 -21.39 -3.42 -10.85
N ARG A 189 -22.70 -3.62 -10.61
CA ARG A 189 -23.23 -4.87 -10.03
C ARG A 189 -22.84 -6.10 -10.84
N GLU A 190 -22.92 -6.00 -12.16
CA GLU A 190 -22.53 -7.08 -13.07
C GLU A 190 -21.06 -7.48 -12.88
N ARG A 191 -20.16 -6.49 -12.79
CA ARG A 191 -18.74 -6.73 -12.55
C ARG A 191 -18.48 -7.32 -11.17
N ALA A 192 -19.17 -6.83 -10.16
CA ALA A 192 -19.09 -7.34 -8.79
C ALA A 192 -19.53 -8.82 -8.71
N ALA A 193 -20.63 -9.17 -9.35
CA ALA A 193 -21.12 -10.55 -9.39
C ALA A 193 -20.15 -11.51 -10.09
N ARG A 194 -19.48 -11.08 -11.16
CA ARG A 194 -18.41 -11.87 -11.80
C ARG A 194 -17.24 -12.11 -10.86
N LEU A 195 -16.78 -11.08 -10.17
CA LEU A 195 -15.65 -11.17 -9.24
C LEU A 195 -15.89 -12.15 -8.07
N VAL A 196 -17.14 -12.34 -7.67
CA VAL A 196 -17.51 -13.28 -6.61
C VAL A 196 -17.63 -14.71 -7.17
N ARG A 197 -18.20 -14.89 -8.39
CA ARG A 197 -18.39 -16.20 -9.03
C ARG A 197 -17.08 -16.84 -9.47
N ASP A 198 -16.21 -16.05 -10.09
CA ASP A 198 -14.96 -16.57 -10.69
C ASP A 198 -13.97 -17.08 -9.65
N GLY A 199 -14.35 -17.06 -8.35
CA GLY A 199 -13.56 -17.62 -7.27
C GLY A 199 -12.11 -17.13 -7.28
N ALA A 200 -11.84 -16.06 -8.02
CA ALA A 200 -10.53 -15.50 -8.28
C ALA A 200 -9.89 -15.03 -6.99
N VAL A 201 -9.40 -16.03 -6.30
CA VAL A 201 -8.69 -15.93 -5.05
C VAL A 201 -7.41 -16.73 -5.12
#